data_f8075e793e6c49b2d4b4c0fb932c5f4d
#
_entry.id   f8075e793e6c49b2d4b4c0fb932c5f4d
#
_cell.length_a   1.000
_cell.length_b   1.000
_cell.length_c   1.000
_cell.angle_alpha   90.00
_cell.angle_beta   90.00
_cell.angle_gamma   90.00
#
_symmetry.space_group_name_H-M   'P 1'
#
loop_
_entity.id
_entity.type
_entity.pdbx_description
1 polymer ?
#
loop_
_entity_poly.entity_id
_entity_poly.type
_entity_poly.pdbx_seq_one_letter_code
_entity_poly.pdbx_strand_id
1 'polypeptide(L)'
;MARPYPPSPLRPTHAKGPVPLAVPPRLGRAWQDILSKLDFAFQPIVNIHTGYCGGYEALLRNTSDAGFASIGDFFDCCHAQGVLPAIEGVLLAKATRKFATMPGAAKLRLFLNADNRALGALPVLQTLKACLAEEGLSETAVTFEVSERHPFPLTLDPTQIIRELKRDAFKIAIDDFGIGFSGLQLLYQAEPEYLKIDRFFIAGISTDAKKKLFLANMVNVAHVLGIEVIAEGVETEQEFFSCKDIGCDLVQGYMIQHPTQETALLRTHYPDIEKLSRRERRQKGSDQKIIFEQIERLEPLAATSDMRTVFARFRDAKNHNFLPVVDNAGEPMGLIRERDLKEFTYSTYGKEIICNKNFGYKITHFIARCPIADVHTPAEKILEIFSANASSEGVIIVENLKYVGFLGAHALLKVINEKNLAFARDQNPLTKLPGNSVIHGLVTEALADAENAYSFAYFDFDNFKPFNDKYGFRQGDRAILLFAEILSREAQSHGFAVGHVGGDDFFACFKGMDGEAVGALVRAIGLQFRYEVESFYDAPDRAAGFIEAHDREGNIRRFPLLTVSAAQLDLPNAHGPSTVEEIGWLIAELKKGAKASPDKICQATLITSCDSRLA
;
A
#
# COMPACT_ATOMS: atom_id res chain seq x y z
N MET A 1 33.49 24.92 -1.03
CA MET A 1 33.42 24.29 -2.37
C MET A 1 34.65 23.42 -2.51
N ALA A 2 34.56 22.16 -2.12
CA ALA A 2 35.61 21.17 -2.28
C ALA A 2 35.09 20.08 -3.24
N ARG A 3 35.80 19.88 -4.33
CA ARG A 3 35.51 18.82 -5.32
C ARG A 3 35.86 17.47 -4.70
N PRO A 4 35.05 16.42 -4.85
CA PRO A 4 35.46 15.08 -4.49
C PRO A 4 36.50 14.56 -5.49
N TYR A 5 37.57 13.96 -4.98
CA TYR A 5 38.62 13.30 -5.75
C TYR A 5 38.05 12.04 -6.45
N PRO A 6 38.48 11.74 -7.67
CA PRO A 6 38.16 10.47 -8.30
C PRO A 6 38.89 9.32 -7.59
N PRO A 7 38.30 8.11 -7.52
CA PRO A 7 39.00 6.97 -6.94
C PRO A 7 40.21 6.56 -7.79
N SER A 8 41.34 6.35 -7.12
CA SER A 8 42.59 5.89 -7.72
C SER A 8 42.38 4.54 -8.40
N PRO A 9 43.08 4.27 -9.52
CA PRO A 9 43.01 2.97 -10.19
C PRO A 9 43.61 1.88 -9.26
N LEU A 10 42.81 0.83 -9.03
CA LEU A 10 43.21 -0.36 -8.28
C LEU A 10 44.45 -0.98 -8.88
N ARG A 11 45.57 -1.05 -8.14
CA ARG A 11 46.71 -1.86 -8.47
C ARG A 11 46.30 -3.35 -8.38
N PRO A 12 46.74 -4.21 -9.30
CA PRO A 12 46.47 -5.63 -9.20
C PRO A 12 47.20 -6.18 -7.97
N THR A 13 46.44 -6.60 -6.97
CA THR A 13 46.98 -7.40 -5.87
C THR A 13 47.28 -8.81 -6.39
N HIS A 14 48.48 -9.27 -6.14
CA HIS A 14 48.95 -10.61 -6.49
C HIS A 14 47.93 -11.70 -6.18
N ALA A 15 47.61 -12.48 -7.17
CA ALA A 15 46.82 -13.69 -7.06
C ALA A 15 47.44 -14.62 -6.01
N LYS A 16 46.82 -14.71 -4.84
CA LYS A 16 47.02 -15.85 -3.96
C LYS A 16 46.40 -17.05 -4.66
N GLY A 17 47.18 -18.08 -4.87
CA GLY A 17 46.75 -19.33 -5.49
C GLY A 17 45.50 -19.90 -4.79
N PRO A 18 44.75 -20.82 -5.42
CA PRO A 18 43.52 -21.36 -4.91
C PRO A 18 43.73 -21.93 -3.50
N VAL A 19 43.03 -21.36 -2.53
CA VAL A 19 42.93 -21.95 -1.19
C VAL A 19 42.31 -23.32 -1.37
N PRO A 20 42.91 -24.41 -0.82
CA PRO A 20 42.38 -25.76 -0.97
C PRO A 20 40.93 -25.76 -0.44
N LEU A 21 39.98 -26.16 -1.27
CA LEU A 21 38.60 -26.41 -0.88
C LEU A 21 38.57 -27.36 0.32
N ALA A 22 38.24 -26.85 1.50
CA ALA A 22 38.00 -27.69 2.64
C ALA A 22 36.81 -28.59 2.31
N VAL A 23 37.07 -29.90 2.21
CA VAL A 23 36.00 -30.90 2.05
C VAL A 23 35.06 -30.73 3.23
N PRO A 24 33.73 -30.52 3.02
CA PRO A 24 32.81 -30.35 4.12
C PRO A 24 32.89 -31.52 5.07
N PRO A 25 32.92 -31.32 6.39
CA PRO A 25 33.02 -32.41 7.35
C PRO A 25 31.86 -33.37 7.10
N ARG A 26 32.17 -34.68 6.93
CA ARG A 26 31.13 -35.70 6.77
C ARG A 26 30.32 -35.71 8.08
N LEU A 27 29.03 -35.34 8.00
CA LEU A 27 28.12 -35.36 9.13
C LEU A 27 28.07 -36.75 9.74
N GLY A 28 28.36 -36.87 11.04
CA GLY A 28 28.29 -38.13 11.77
C GLY A 28 26.85 -38.68 11.80
N ARG A 29 26.71 -39.99 12.11
CA ARG A 29 25.40 -40.67 12.16
C ARG A 29 24.37 -39.94 13.05
N ALA A 30 24.80 -39.40 14.20
CA ALA A 30 23.93 -38.65 15.11
C ALA A 30 23.30 -37.43 14.42
N TRP A 31 24.07 -36.67 13.62
CA TRP A 31 23.52 -35.53 12.87
C TRP A 31 22.62 -35.97 11.73
N GLN A 32 22.86 -37.11 11.10
CA GLN A 32 21.97 -37.67 10.07
C GLN A 32 20.64 -38.08 10.67
N ASP A 33 20.62 -38.68 11.86
CA ASP A 33 19.41 -39.04 12.58
C ASP A 33 18.60 -37.80 12.99
N ILE A 34 19.26 -36.74 13.47
CA ILE A 34 18.64 -35.44 13.78
C ILE A 34 17.98 -34.85 12.51
N LEU A 35 18.74 -34.75 11.41
CA LEU A 35 18.27 -34.18 10.15
C LEU A 35 17.12 -34.98 9.53
N SER A 36 17.04 -36.30 9.80
CA SER A 36 15.93 -37.13 9.32
C SER A 36 14.59 -36.78 9.96
N LYS A 37 14.60 -36.31 11.22
CA LYS A 37 13.41 -35.93 12.00
C LYS A 37 12.92 -34.52 11.66
N LEU A 38 13.83 -33.62 11.33
CA LEU A 38 13.48 -32.23 10.99
C LEU A 38 12.68 -32.18 9.70
N ASP A 39 11.70 -31.27 9.63
CA ASP A 39 10.89 -31.03 8.44
C ASP A 39 10.59 -29.52 8.30
N PHE A 40 9.94 -29.11 7.22
CA PHE A 40 9.55 -27.73 6.96
C PHE A 40 8.04 -27.60 6.81
N ALA A 41 7.49 -26.59 7.44
CA ALA A 41 6.17 -26.05 7.14
C ALA A 41 6.33 -24.83 6.23
N PHE A 42 5.33 -24.57 5.39
CA PHE A 42 5.32 -23.41 4.52
C PHE A 42 4.17 -22.48 4.89
N GLN A 43 4.46 -21.18 4.91
CA GLN A 43 3.45 -20.15 5.11
C GLN A 43 3.39 -19.22 3.90
N PRO A 44 2.18 -18.92 3.36
CA PRO A 44 2.03 -18.08 2.19
C PRO A 44 2.33 -16.61 2.48
N ILE A 45 2.99 -15.96 1.53
CA ILE A 45 3.18 -14.51 1.42
C ILE A 45 2.35 -14.03 0.24
N VAL A 46 1.34 -13.20 0.49
CA VAL A 46 0.24 -12.93 -0.45
C VAL A 46 0.16 -11.44 -0.76
N ASN A 47 -0.07 -11.10 -2.03
CA ASN A 47 -0.31 -9.72 -2.43
C ASN A 47 -1.60 -9.19 -1.78
N ILE A 48 -1.48 -8.07 -1.06
CA ILE A 48 -2.55 -7.48 -0.25
C ILE A 48 -3.75 -7.01 -1.08
N HIS A 49 -3.55 -6.73 -2.36
CA HIS A 49 -4.58 -6.19 -3.25
C HIS A 49 -5.34 -7.28 -4.02
N THR A 50 -4.65 -8.35 -4.42
CA THR A 50 -5.16 -9.33 -5.38
C THR A 50 -5.36 -10.71 -4.79
N GLY A 51 -4.76 -11.01 -3.62
CA GLY A 51 -4.76 -12.34 -3.06
C GLY A 51 -3.84 -13.34 -3.81
N TYR A 52 -3.04 -12.88 -4.78
CA TYR A 52 -2.04 -13.70 -5.46
C TYR A 52 -0.92 -14.08 -4.49
N CYS A 53 -0.55 -15.36 -4.45
CA CYS A 53 0.58 -15.83 -3.65
C CYS A 53 1.88 -15.52 -4.38
N GLY A 54 2.71 -14.63 -3.81
CA GLY A 54 4.03 -14.28 -4.33
C GLY A 54 5.08 -15.32 -4.00
N GLY A 55 4.91 -16.03 -2.87
CA GLY A 55 5.87 -17.03 -2.42
C GLY A 55 5.48 -17.68 -1.09
N TYR A 56 6.38 -18.50 -0.59
CA TYR A 56 6.21 -19.22 0.66
C TYR A 56 7.45 -19.10 1.52
N GLU A 57 7.28 -18.79 2.80
CA GLU A 57 8.34 -18.89 3.78
C GLU A 57 8.46 -20.34 4.30
N ALA A 58 9.68 -20.86 4.30
CA ALA A 58 10.02 -22.18 4.82
C ALA A 58 10.41 -22.09 6.29
N LEU A 59 9.59 -22.66 7.15
CA LEU A 59 9.73 -22.62 8.59
C LEU A 59 10.11 -24.00 9.13
N LEU A 60 11.30 -24.11 9.75
CA LEU A 60 11.80 -25.36 10.33
C LEU A 60 10.84 -25.89 11.41
N ARG A 61 10.62 -27.21 11.41
CA ARG A 61 9.74 -27.92 12.35
C ARG A 61 10.42 -29.14 12.94
N ASN A 62 9.81 -29.68 13.98
CA ASN A 62 10.20 -30.93 14.64
C ASN A 62 11.55 -30.87 15.37
N THR A 63 12.02 -29.70 15.78
CA THR A 63 13.24 -29.55 16.57
C THR A 63 13.13 -30.22 17.93
N SER A 64 11.93 -30.24 18.54
CA SER A 64 11.65 -30.97 19.78
C SER A 64 11.84 -32.49 19.63
N ASP A 65 11.37 -33.05 18.51
CA ASP A 65 11.51 -34.48 18.20
C ASP A 65 12.99 -34.85 17.93
N ALA A 66 13.75 -33.87 17.50
CA ALA A 66 15.21 -33.97 17.31
C ALA A 66 16.01 -33.78 18.61
N GLY A 67 15.33 -33.45 19.74
CA GLY A 67 15.93 -33.32 21.07
C GLY A 67 16.38 -31.92 21.45
N PHE A 68 15.88 -30.87 20.80
CA PHE A 68 16.20 -29.46 21.09
C PHE A 68 14.98 -28.70 21.62
N ALA A 69 15.20 -27.84 22.62
CA ALA A 69 14.13 -27.07 23.23
C ALA A 69 13.57 -25.97 22.30
N SER A 70 14.41 -25.41 21.45
CA SER A 70 14.03 -24.39 20.47
C SER A 70 14.84 -24.51 19.16
N ILE A 71 14.39 -23.77 18.13
CA ILE A 71 15.14 -23.63 16.88
C ILE A 71 16.50 -22.94 17.13
N GLY A 72 16.52 -21.92 18.02
CA GLY A 72 17.74 -21.22 18.42
C GLY A 72 18.75 -22.17 19.06
N ASP A 73 18.33 -23.00 20.02
CA ASP A 73 19.21 -23.98 20.68
C ASP A 73 19.82 -24.98 19.68
N PHE A 74 19.02 -25.37 18.67
CA PHE A 74 19.50 -26.25 17.61
C PHE A 74 20.65 -25.58 16.81
N PHE A 75 20.44 -24.34 16.33
CA PHE A 75 21.46 -23.64 15.54
C PHE A 75 22.69 -23.28 16.38
N ASP A 76 22.53 -22.92 17.65
CA ASP A 76 23.63 -22.65 18.57
C ASP A 76 24.47 -23.91 18.84
N CYS A 77 23.83 -25.05 19.00
CA CYS A 77 24.53 -26.35 19.11
C CYS A 77 25.31 -26.65 17.83
N CYS A 78 24.73 -26.45 16.64
CA CYS A 78 25.40 -26.63 15.37
C CYS A 78 26.64 -25.73 15.22
N HIS A 79 26.50 -24.46 15.67
CA HIS A 79 27.61 -23.51 15.64
C HIS A 79 28.73 -23.90 16.60
N ALA A 80 28.39 -24.24 17.83
CA ALA A 80 29.33 -24.64 18.86
C ALA A 80 30.14 -25.90 18.47
N GLN A 81 29.54 -26.81 17.70
CA GLN A 81 30.20 -28.02 17.18
C GLN A 81 30.91 -27.83 15.83
N GLY A 82 30.87 -26.62 15.25
CA GLY A 82 31.52 -26.30 13.98
C GLY A 82 30.87 -26.96 12.75
N VAL A 83 29.66 -27.48 12.88
CA VAL A 83 28.91 -28.15 11.78
C VAL A 83 27.84 -27.29 11.12
N LEU A 84 27.65 -26.08 11.60
CA LEU A 84 26.57 -25.18 11.15
C LEU A 84 26.51 -25.02 9.63
N PRO A 85 27.61 -24.73 8.88
CA PRO A 85 27.49 -24.56 7.42
C PRO A 85 27.07 -25.85 6.69
N ALA A 86 27.50 -27.02 7.18
CA ALA A 86 27.11 -28.28 6.58
C ALA A 86 25.62 -28.62 6.83
N ILE A 87 25.15 -28.37 8.04
CA ILE A 87 23.74 -28.54 8.45
C ILE A 87 22.85 -27.57 7.67
N GLU A 88 23.22 -26.30 7.62
CA GLU A 88 22.51 -25.26 6.88
C GLU A 88 22.30 -25.65 5.40
N GLY A 89 23.36 -26.05 4.72
CA GLY A 89 23.29 -26.50 3.33
C GLY A 89 22.31 -27.67 3.12
N VAL A 90 22.29 -28.64 4.05
CA VAL A 90 21.33 -29.76 4.00
C VAL A 90 19.90 -29.31 4.25
N LEU A 91 19.67 -28.41 5.23
CA LEU A 91 18.34 -27.89 5.55
C LEU A 91 17.77 -27.07 4.39
N LEU A 92 18.55 -26.15 3.82
CA LEU A 92 18.13 -25.35 2.67
C LEU A 92 17.79 -26.24 1.46
N ALA A 93 18.60 -27.28 1.18
CA ALA A 93 18.30 -28.24 0.13
C ALA A 93 17.03 -29.05 0.43
N LYS A 94 16.80 -29.44 1.69
CA LYS A 94 15.58 -30.15 2.10
C LYS A 94 14.32 -29.28 1.92
N ALA A 95 14.37 -28.02 2.34
CA ALA A 95 13.28 -27.06 2.13
C ALA A 95 12.99 -26.87 0.63
N THR A 96 14.05 -26.69 -0.17
CA THR A 96 13.97 -26.51 -1.63
C THR A 96 13.33 -27.71 -2.33
N ARG A 97 13.75 -28.94 -2.01
CA ARG A 97 13.14 -30.16 -2.59
C ARG A 97 11.67 -30.27 -2.24
N LYS A 98 11.30 -29.99 -0.97
CA LYS A 98 9.91 -30.03 -0.54
C LYS A 98 9.08 -28.95 -1.25
N PHE A 99 9.61 -27.73 -1.39
CA PHE A 99 8.98 -26.66 -2.15
C PHE A 99 8.77 -27.02 -3.62
N ALA A 100 9.75 -27.64 -4.27
CA ALA A 100 9.68 -28.05 -5.67
C ALA A 100 8.51 -29.03 -5.96
N THR A 101 8.02 -29.75 -4.94
CA THR A 101 6.84 -30.62 -5.09
C THR A 101 5.51 -29.87 -5.27
N MET A 102 5.50 -28.55 -5.03
CA MET A 102 4.27 -27.76 -5.11
C MET A 102 3.88 -27.46 -6.56
N PRO A 103 2.59 -27.47 -6.90
CA PRO A 103 2.13 -27.05 -8.21
C PRO A 103 2.53 -25.60 -8.50
N GLY A 104 3.27 -25.38 -9.59
CA GLY A 104 3.68 -24.04 -10.00
C GLY A 104 4.87 -23.46 -9.25
N ALA A 105 5.64 -24.25 -8.50
CA ALA A 105 6.81 -23.83 -7.73
C ALA A 105 7.79 -22.95 -8.55
N ALA A 106 8.00 -23.23 -9.83
CA ALA A 106 8.87 -22.46 -10.71
C ALA A 106 8.43 -20.98 -10.92
N LYS A 107 7.18 -20.63 -10.56
CA LYS A 107 6.63 -19.27 -10.65
C LYS A 107 6.47 -18.59 -9.29
N LEU A 108 6.80 -19.30 -8.22
CA LEU A 108 6.67 -18.84 -6.84
C LEU A 108 8.05 -18.59 -6.25
N ARG A 109 8.10 -17.79 -5.19
CA ARG A 109 9.33 -17.57 -4.43
C ARG A 109 9.38 -18.47 -3.22
N LEU A 110 10.59 -18.90 -2.90
CA LEU A 110 10.92 -19.61 -1.68
C LEU A 110 11.73 -18.68 -0.78
N PHE A 111 11.15 -18.28 0.34
CA PHE A 111 11.83 -17.51 1.36
C PHE A 111 12.47 -18.48 2.34
N LEU A 112 13.79 -18.31 2.55
CA LEU A 112 14.62 -19.19 3.36
C LEU A 112 15.30 -18.38 4.45
N ASN A 113 14.97 -18.70 5.70
CA ASN A 113 15.70 -18.21 6.85
C ASN A 113 17.14 -18.73 6.80
N ALA A 114 18.12 -17.84 6.92
CA ALA A 114 19.52 -18.17 6.92
C ALA A 114 20.22 -17.67 8.17
N ASP A 115 21.04 -18.51 8.78
CA ASP A 115 21.85 -18.08 9.92
C ASP A 115 23.01 -17.21 9.43
N ASN A 116 23.07 -15.95 9.88
CA ASN A 116 24.10 -14.99 9.48
C ASN A 116 25.53 -15.50 9.72
N ARG A 117 25.71 -16.47 10.64
CA ARG A 117 27.01 -17.12 10.94
C ARG A 117 27.45 -18.11 9.85
N ALA A 118 26.53 -18.60 9.02
CA ALA A 118 26.79 -19.58 7.96
C ALA A 118 26.58 -19.03 6.55
N LEU A 119 25.86 -17.92 6.39
CA LEU A 119 25.38 -17.40 5.12
C LEU A 119 26.50 -17.12 4.08
N GLY A 120 27.69 -16.72 4.54
CA GLY A 120 28.87 -16.51 3.68
C GLY A 120 29.69 -17.76 3.38
N ALA A 121 29.27 -18.95 3.82
CA ALA A 121 30.03 -20.16 3.63
C ALA A 121 29.81 -20.78 2.24
N LEU A 122 30.86 -20.86 1.42
CA LEU A 122 30.83 -21.46 0.07
C LEU A 122 30.12 -22.82 -0.02
N PRO A 123 30.29 -23.78 0.93
CA PRO A 123 29.63 -25.07 0.86
C PRO A 123 28.10 -24.98 0.92
N VAL A 124 27.54 -24.01 1.66
CA VAL A 124 26.11 -23.79 1.77
C VAL A 124 25.50 -23.43 0.41
N LEU A 125 26.09 -22.42 -0.25
CA LEU A 125 25.61 -21.94 -1.55
C LEU A 125 25.81 -22.98 -2.67
N GLN A 126 26.92 -23.73 -2.64
CA GLN A 126 27.14 -24.80 -3.62
C GLN A 126 26.10 -25.92 -3.49
N THR A 127 25.79 -26.34 -2.26
CA THR A 127 24.77 -27.37 -2.01
C THR A 127 23.39 -26.91 -2.48
N LEU A 128 23.01 -25.66 -2.16
CA LEU A 128 21.74 -25.10 -2.58
C LEU A 128 21.63 -24.97 -4.10
N LYS A 129 22.67 -24.44 -4.77
CA LYS A 129 22.67 -24.32 -6.24
C LYS A 129 22.58 -25.67 -6.95
N ALA A 130 23.28 -26.69 -6.45
CA ALA A 130 23.17 -28.05 -6.98
C ALA A 130 21.73 -28.57 -6.85
N CYS A 131 21.09 -28.35 -5.68
CA CYS A 131 19.70 -28.75 -5.44
C CYS A 131 18.72 -27.99 -6.35
N LEU A 132 18.89 -26.67 -6.51
CA LEU A 132 18.03 -25.87 -7.41
C LEU A 132 18.12 -26.39 -8.85
N ALA A 133 19.34 -26.69 -9.33
CA ALA A 133 19.53 -27.25 -10.67
C ALA A 133 18.90 -28.64 -10.84
N GLU A 134 18.99 -29.51 -9.81
CA GLU A 134 18.33 -30.82 -9.80
C GLU A 134 16.80 -30.72 -9.89
N GLU A 135 16.22 -29.74 -9.17
CA GLU A 135 14.76 -29.54 -9.11
C GLU A 135 14.24 -28.62 -10.25
N GLY A 136 15.11 -28.12 -11.13
CA GLY A 136 14.70 -27.24 -12.24
C GLY A 136 14.25 -25.85 -11.81
N LEU A 137 14.71 -25.39 -10.64
CA LEU A 137 14.44 -24.06 -10.10
C LEU A 137 15.62 -23.11 -10.39
N SER A 138 15.31 -21.81 -10.52
CA SER A 138 16.33 -20.77 -10.68
C SER A 138 16.72 -20.19 -9.31
N GLU A 139 17.95 -19.69 -9.19
CA GLU A 139 18.42 -18.93 -8.03
C GLU A 139 17.52 -17.71 -7.76
N THR A 140 16.95 -17.13 -8.80
CA THR A 140 16.00 -16.00 -8.65
C THR A 140 14.71 -16.39 -7.93
N ALA A 141 14.37 -17.67 -7.83
CA ALA A 141 13.22 -18.14 -7.07
C ALA A 141 13.47 -18.15 -5.55
N VAL A 142 14.73 -18.00 -5.11
CA VAL A 142 15.09 -18.03 -3.69
C VAL A 142 15.35 -16.63 -3.17
N THR A 143 14.74 -16.33 -2.02
CA THR A 143 14.98 -15.13 -1.22
C THR A 143 15.53 -15.53 0.14
N PHE A 144 16.73 -15.06 0.46
CA PHE A 144 17.30 -15.26 1.79
C PHE A 144 16.78 -14.23 2.77
N GLU A 145 16.27 -14.67 3.89
CA GLU A 145 15.86 -13.84 5.03
C GLU A 145 17.04 -13.64 5.96
N VAL A 146 17.44 -12.38 6.12
CA VAL A 146 18.56 -11.95 6.96
C VAL A 146 17.96 -11.22 8.17
N SER A 147 18.06 -11.85 9.34
CA SER A 147 17.48 -11.29 10.57
C SER A 147 18.40 -10.26 11.21
N GLU A 148 17.80 -9.17 11.72
CA GLU A 148 18.52 -8.18 12.55
C GLU A 148 18.92 -8.73 13.93
N ARG A 149 18.25 -9.76 14.44
CA ARG A 149 18.47 -10.32 15.79
C ARG A 149 19.82 -10.99 15.94
N HIS A 150 20.36 -11.52 14.86
CA HIS A 150 21.63 -12.25 14.87
C HIS A 150 22.70 -11.46 14.09
N PRO A 151 23.64 -10.79 14.80
CA PRO A 151 24.68 -10.02 14.12
C PRO A 151 25.59 -10.95 13.28
N PHE A 152 26.04 -10.44 12.17
CA PHE A 152 27.11 -11.11 11.42
C PHE A 152 28.37 -11.22 12.27
N PRO A 153 29.17 -12.27 12.13
CA PRO A 153 30.46 -12.36 12.77
C PRO A 153 31.31 -11.13 12.46
N LEU A 154 32.01 -10.58 13.45
CA LEU A 154 32.87 -9.39 13.30
C LEU A 154 33.99 -9.55 12.22
N THR A 155 34.27 -10.77 11.85
CA THR A 155 35.25 -11.12 10.79
C THR A 155 34.69 -11.07 9.38
N LEU A 156 33.38 -10.90 9.21
CA LEU A 156 32.69 -10.89 7.93
C LEU A 156 32.09 -9.50 7.67
N ASP A 157 32.22 -9.04 6.44
CA ASP A 157 31.51 -7.84 5.97
C ASP A 157 30.11 -8.25 5.43
N PRO A 158 29.02 -7.88 6.12
CA PRO A 158 27.66 -8.20 5.68
C PRO A 158 27.39 -7.73 4.25
N THR A 159 27.90 -6.55 3.91
CA THR A 159 27.71 -5.95 2.59
C THR A 159 28.36 -6.77 1.48
N GLN A 160 29.52 -7.33 1.75
CA GLN A 160 30.21 -8.20 0.79
C GLN A 160 29.42 -9.50 0.57
N ILE A 161 28.98 -10.16 1.65
CA ILE A 161 28.20 -11.40 1.57
C ILE A 161 26.91 -11.17 0.75
N ILE A 162 26.17 -10.12 1.07
CA ILE A 162 24.94 -9.79 0.38
C ILE A 162 25.18 -9.49 -1.11
N ARG A 163 26.26 -8.76 -1.44
CA ARG A 163 26.63 -8.52 -2.84
C ARG A 163 26.97 -9.82 -3.58
N GLU A 164 27.62 -10.76 -2.93
CA GLU A 164 27.95 -12.07 -3.52
C GLU A 164 26.68 -12.89 -3.78
N LEU A 165 25.71 -12.91 -2.85
CA LEU A 165 24.42 -13.55 -3.03
C LEU A 165 23.64 -12.94 -4.20
N LYS A 166 23.58 -11.62 -4.28
CA LYS A 166 22.93 -10.91 -5.39
C LYS A 166 23.64 -11.14 -6.74
N ARG A 167 24.96 -11.24 -6.74
CA ARG A 167 25.73 -11.59 -7.95
C ARG A 167 25.36 -12.98 -8.47
N ASP A 168 24.98 -13.87 -7.57
CA ASP A 168 24.48 -15.21 -7.87
C ASP A 168 22.98 -15.23 -8.16
N ALA A 169 22.36 -14.07 -8.30
CA ALA A 169 20.93 -13.85 -8.60
C ALA A 169 19.95 -14.26 -7.49
N PHE A 170 20.41 -14.50 -6.27
CA PHE A 170 19.53 -14.64 -5.10
C PHE A 170 18.95 -13.29 -4.70
N LYS A 171 17.76 -13.29 -4.13
CA LYS A 171 17.12 -12.12 -3.52
C LYS A 171 17.35 -12.11 -2.01
N ILE A 172 17.21 -10.93 -1.42
CA ILE A 172 17.41 -10.70 0.01
C ILE A 172 16.14 -10.07 0.58
N ALA A 173 15.69 -10.58 1.71
CA ALA A 173 14.72 -9.95 2.59
C ALA A 173 15.38 -9.60 3.92
N ILE A 174 15.13 -8.41 4.44
CA ILE A 174 15.46 -8.10 5.83
C ILE A 174 14.28 -8.55 6.67
N ASP A 175 14.54 -9.42 7.64
CA ASP A 175 13.55 -9.99 8.54
C ASP A 175 13.60 -9.36 9.93
N ASP A 176 12.49 -9.45 10.68
CA ASP A 176 12.33 -8.89 12.03
C ASP A 176 12.62 -7.37 12.12
N PHE A 177 12.36 -6.61 11.05
CA PHE A 177 12.74 -5.20 10.98
C PHE A 177 12.10 -4.35 12.09
N GLY A 178 12.98 -3.59 12.76
CA GLY A 178 12.62 -2.65 13.83
C GLY A 178 12.77 -3.20 15.24
N ILE A 179 13.15 -4.46 15.43
CA ILE A 179 13.41 -5.05 16.75
C ILE A 179 14.90 -4.92 17.12
N GLY A 180 15.78 -4.84 16.13
CA GLY A 180 17.23 -4.69 16.29
C GLY A 180 17.73 -3.25 16.23
N PHE A 181 19.02 -3.05 16.57
CA PHE A 181 19.66 -1.73 16.56
C PHE A 181 20.29 -1.35 15.21
N SER A 182 20.41 -2.28 14.26
CA SER A 182 21.18 -2.11 13.02
C SER A 182 20.34 -2.03 11.74
N GLY A 183 19.02 -2.08 11.84
CA GLY A 183 18.12 -2.24 10.71
C GLY A 183 18.21 -1.19 9.62
N LEU A 184 18.25 0.08 10.00
CA LEU A 184 18.39 1.16 9.02
C LEU A 184 19.73 1.13 8.30
N GLN A 185 20.82 0.75 8.98
CA GLN A 185 22.13 0.61 8.36
C GLN A 185 22.15 -0.57 7.38
N LEU A 186 21.59 -1.71 7.79
CA LEU A 186 21.48 -2.89 6.94
C LEU A 186 20.59 -2.62 5.74
N LEU A 187 19.44 -1.95 5.92
CA LEU A 187 18.54 -1.55 4.84
C LEU A 187 19.27 -0.71 3.78
N TYR A 188 20.04 0.29 4.23
CA TYR A 188 20.79 1.18 3.34
C TYR A 188 21.94 0.45 2.62
N GLN A 189 22.65 -0.42 3.32
CA GLN A 189 23.84 -1.10 2.77
C GLN A 189 23.51 -2.34 1.93
N ALA A 190 22.48 -3.08 2.32
CA ALA A 190 22.08 -4.33 1.67
C ALA A 190 21.22 -4.09 0.43
N GLU A 191 20.49 -2.97 0.37
CA GLU A 191 19.52 -2.69 -0.69
C GLU A 191 18.64 -3.93 -0.99
N PRO A 192 17.92 -4.49 0.01
CA PRO A 192 17.18 -5.75 -0.15
C PRO A 192 16.05 -5.61 -1.17
N GLU A 193 15.51 -6.72 -1.62
CA GLU A 193 14.31 -6.76 -2.44
C GLU A 193 13.04 -6.65 -1.60
N TYR A 194 13.08 -7.19 -0.36
CA TYR A 194 11.94 -7.23 0.55
C TYR A 194 12.31 -6.72 1.94
N LEU A 195 11.34 -6.07 2.59
CA LEU A 195 11.40 -5.67 3.99
C LEU A 195 10.22 -6.30 4.73
N LYS A 196 10.50 -7.19 5.71
CA LYS A 196 9.47 -7.85 6.51
C LYS A 196 9.30 -7.06 7.82
N ILE A 197 8.08 -6.55 8.04
CA ILE A 197 7.73 -5.82 9.25
C ILE A 197 7.22 -6.83 10.27
N ASP A 198 7.94 -6.96 11.39
CA ASP A 198 7.61 -7.91 12.46
C ASP A 198 6.23 -7.68 13.06
N ARG A 199 5.59 -8.78 13.50
CA ARG A 199 4.30 -8.81 14.19
C ARG A 199 4.18 -7.80 15.33
N PHE A 200 5.27 -7.52 16.06
CA PHE A 200 5.27 -6.54 17.15
C PHE A 200 4.70 -5.18 16.72
N PHE A 201 5.00 -4.77 15.51
CA PHE A 201 4.48 -3.52 14.95
C PHE A 201 3.08 -3.66 14.34
N ILE A 202 2.74 -4.84 13.82
CA ILE A 202 1.45 -5.10 13.16
C ILE A 202 0.34 -5.31 14.19
N ALA A 203 0.63 -6.05 15.27
CA ALA A 203 -0.35 -6.31 16.31
C ALA A 203 -0.91 -5.01 16.91
N GLY A 204 -2.25 -4.82 16.78
CA GLY A 204 -2.97 -3.66 17.30
C GLY A 204 -2.72 -2.35 16.52
N ILE A 205 -2.15 -2.39 15.32
CA ILE A 205 -1.91 -1.20 14.48
C ILE A 205 -3.19 -0.40 14.19
N SER A 206 -4.33 -1.05 14.16
CA SER A 206 -5.64 -0.42 13.91
C SER A 206 -6.02 0.61 14.96
N THR A 207 -5.57 0.41 16.21
CA THR A 207 -5.91 1.27 17.36
C THR A 207 -4.77 2.18 17.80
N ASP A 208 -3.54 1.96 17.32
CA ASP A 208 -2.36 2.74 17.67
C ASP A 208 -1.94 3.67 16.54
N ALA A 209 -2.42 4.93 16.60
CA ALA A 209 -2.09 5.96 15.61
C ALA A 209 -0.59 6.24 15.51
N LYS A 210 0.19 6.09 16.61
CA LYS A 210 1.64 6.27 16.60
C LYS A 210 2.35 5.17 15.83
N LYS A 211 1.95 3.90 16.05
CA LYS A 211 2.44 2.77 15.25
C LYS A 211 2.11 2.97 13.78
N LYS A 212 0.85 3.30 13.46
CA LYS A 212 0.40 3.52 12.09
C LYS A 212 1.22 4.60 11.37
N LEU A 213 1.44 5.75 12.03
CA LEU A 213 2.26 6.84 11.47
C LEU A 213 3.72 6.43 11.28
N PHE A 214 4.32 5.76 12.27
CA PHE A 214 5.70 5.28 12.18
C PHE A 214 5.88 4.32 11.01
N LEU A 215 5.02 3.31 10.89
CA LEU A 215 5.10 2.32 9.83
C LEU A 215 4.81 2.92 8.45
N ALA A 216 3.86 3.84 8.33
CA ALA A 216 3.59 4.52 7.05
C ALA A 216 4.85 5.22 6.50
N ASN A 217 5.64 5.88 7.37
CA ASN A 217 6.90 6.49 6.97
C ASN A 217 7.95 5.44 6.58
N MET A 218 8.03 4.32 7.29
CA MET A 218 8.97 3.23 6.96
C MET A 218 8.65 2.57 5.63
N VAL A 219 7.37 2.29 5.37
CA VAL A 219 6.90 1.77 4.08
C VAL A 219 7.24 2.74 2.94
N ASN A 220 7.03 4.04 3.16
CA ASN A 220 7.38 5.05 2.15
C ASN A 220 8.89 5.06 1.85
N VAL A 221 9.74 5.02 2.87
CA VAL A 221 11.21 4.92 2.70
C VAL A 221 11.59 3.65 1.91
N ALA A 222 10.99 2.51 2.22
CA ALA A 222 11.22 1.26 1.50
C ALA A 222 10.87 1.40 0.00
N HIS A 223 9.70 1.95 -0.32
CA HIS A 223 9.26 2.15 -1.70
C HIS A 223 10.15 3.13 -2.49
N VAL A 224 10.62 4.19 -1.85
CA VAL A 224 11.60 5.13 -2.46
C VAL A 224 12.90 4.43 -2.83
N LEU A 225 13.31 3.44 -2.03
CA LEU A 225 14.49 2.60 -2.30
C LEU A 225 14.20 1.43 -3.27
N GLY A 226 12.97 1.28 -3.75
CA GLY A 226 12.55 0.19 -4.62
C GLY A 226 12.49 -1.17 -3.91
N ILE A 227 12.04 -1.16 -2.66
CA ILE A 227 11.91 -2.33 -1.78
C ILE A 227 10.43 -2.59 -1.53
N GLU A 228 9.98 -3.83 -1.72
CA GLU A 228 8.61 -4.25 -1.41
C GLU A 228 8.48 -4.61 0.08
N VAL A 229 7.34 -4.29 0.65
CA VAL A 229 7.10 -4.45 2.10
C VAL A 229 6.11 -5.58 2.38
N ILE A 230 6.53 -6.50 3.26
CA ILE A 230 5.74 -7.63 3.75
C ILE A 230 5.31 -7.33 5.18
N ALA A 231 4.00 -7.29 5.45
CA ALA A 231 3.49 -7.22 6.82
C ALA A 231 3.34 -8.64 7.39
N GLU A 232 4.00 -8.90 8.51
CA GLU A 232 4.00 -10.21 9.16
C GLU A 232 3.01 -10.32 10.31
N GLY A 233 2.50 -11.54 10.51
CA GLY A 233 1.63 -11.86 11.63
C GLY A 233 0.28 -11.16 11.59
N VAL A 234 -0.25 -10.86 10.42
CA VAL A 234 -1.60 -10.32 10.27
C VAL A 234 -2.62 -11.37 10.66
N GLU A 235 -3.42 -11.10 11.71
CA GLU A 235 -4.39 -12.04 12.27
C GLU A 235 -5.83 -11.57 12.16
N THR A 236 -6.06 -10.26 11.99
CA THR A 236 -7.41 -9.66 11.94
C THR A 236 -7.63 -8.84 10.67
N GLU A 237 -8.91 -8.71 10.26
CA GLU A 237 -9.29 -7.85 9.13
C GLU A 237 -8.88 -6.38 9.37
N GLN A 238 -8.94 -5.90 10.61
CA GLN A 238 -8.55 -4.53 10.97
C GLN A 238 -7.06 -4.28 10.78
N GLU A 239 -6.21 -5.24 11.19
CA GLU A 239 -4.77 -5.19 10.92
C GLU A 239 -4.50 -5.22 9.41
N PHE A 240 -5.21 -6.09 8.68
CA PHE A 240 -5.10 -6.17 7.22
C PHE A 240 -5.41 -4.83 6.53
N PHE A 241 -6.53 -4.18 6.86
CA PHE A 241 -6.86 -2.89 6.28
C PHE A 241 -5.88 -1.79 6.69
N SER A 242 -5.38 -1.82 7.94
CA SER A 242 -4.35 -0.88 8.39
C SER A 242 -3.04 -1.05 7.63
N CYS A 243 -2.59 -2.30 7.39
CA CYS A 243 -1.41 -2.60 6.57
C CYS A 243 -1.58 -2.11 5.13
N LYS A 244 -2.77 -2.29 4.57
CA LYS A 244 -3.10 -1.81 3.23
C LYS A 244 -3.11 -0.28 3.15
N ASP A 245 -3.68 0.41 4.14
CA ASP A 245 -3.72 1.88 4.23
C ASP A 245 -2.32 2.49 4.29
N ILE A 246 -1.42 1.91 5.08
CA ILE A 246 -0.03 2.39 5.15
C ILE A 246 0.78 2.03 3.91
N GLY A 247 0.27 1.13 3.04
CA GLY A 247 0.81 0.79 1.74
C GLY A 247 1.73 -0.43 1.72
N CYS A 248 1.56 -1.40 2.62
CA CYS A 248 2.23 -2.70 2.47
C CYS A 248 1.82 -3.37 1.16
N ASP A 249 2.77 -4.06 0.52
CA ASP A 249 2.58 -4.73 -0.77
C ASP A 249 2.09 -6.16 -0.58
N LEU A 250 2.64 -6.83 0.41
CA LEU A 250 2.41 -8.23 0.72
C LEU A 250 2.02 -8.39 2.18
N VAL A 251 1.31 -9.48 2.47
CA VAL A 251 0.89 -9.86 3.82
C VAL A 251 1.15 -11.33 4.09
N GLN A 252 1.51 -11.63 5.33
CA GLN A 252 1.67 -12.97 5.87
C GLN A 252 1.04 -13.02 7.26
N GLY A 253 0.33 -14.09 7.60
CA GLY A 253 -0.26 -14.24 8.93
C GLY A 253 -1.33 -15.31 8.99
N TYR A 254 -1.85 -15.52 10.20
CA TYR A 254 -2.86 -16.56 10.44
C TYR A 254 -4.22 -16.24 9.80
N MET A 255 -4.49 -14.98 9.55
CA MET A 255 -5.67 -14.57 8.78
C MET A 255 -5.67 -15.15 7.36
N ILE A 256 -4.48 -15.33 6.75
CA ILE A 256 -4.34 -15.91 5.41
C ILE A 256 -4.33 -17.44 5.51
N GLN A 257 -3.33 -17.97 6.21
CA GLN A 257 -3.16 -19.41 6.45
C GLN A 257 -2.11 -19.65 7.53
N HIS A 258 -2.35 -20.64 8.41
CA HIS A 258 -1.32 -21.15 9.30
C HIS A 258 -0.22 -21.86 8.52
N PRO A 259 1.06 -21.84 9.00
CA PRO A 259 2.10 -22.67 8.43
C PRO A 259 1.69 -24.14 8.37
N THR A 260 1.87 -24.79 7.23
CA THR A 260 1.51 -26.19 7.06
C THR A 260 2.65 -27.02 6.46
N GLN A 261 2.80 -28.25 6.93
CA GLN A 261 3.72 -29.23 6.36
C GLN A 261 3.14 -29.93 5.11
N GLU A 262 1.82 -29.85 4.92
CA GLU A 262 1.11 -30.46 3.80
C GLU A 262 1.09 -29.53 2.59
N THR A 263 1.97 -29.78 1.62
CA THR A 263 2.10 -28.93 0.43
C THR A 263 0.83 -28.92 -0.45
N ALA A 264 -0.02 -29.92 -0.35
CA ALA A 264 -1.31 -30.00 -1.08
C ALA A 264 -2.34 -28.96 -0.61
N LEU A 265 -2.20 -28.40 0.60
CA LEU A 265 -3.09 -27.36 1.13
C LEU A 265 -2.68 -25.94 0.69
N LEU A 266 -1.53 -25.78 0.07
CA LEU A 266 -0.99 -24.50 -0.36
C LEU A 266 -1.58 -24.09 -1.73
N ARG A 267 -1.87 -22.80 -1.89
CA ARG A 267 -2.60 -22.25 -3.03
C ARG A 267 -1.84 -21.12 -3.69
N THR A 268 -1.88 -21.02 -5.00
CA THR A 268 -1.31 -19.88 -5.74
C THR A 268 -2.17 -18.61 -5.67
N HIS A 269 -3.40 -18.72 -5.16
CA HIS A 269 -4.31 -17.60 -5.01
C HIS A 269 -5.24 -17.79 -3.79
N TYR A 270 -5.43 -16.74 -3.02
CA TYR A 270 -6.24 -16.66 -1.81
C TYR A 270 -7.45 -15.75 -2.05
N PRO A 271 -8.60 -16.27 -2.52
CA PRO A 271 -9.72 -15.46 -2.99
C PRO A 271 -10.41 -14.65 -1.88
N ASP A 272 -10.24 -15.01 -0.61
CA ASP A 272 -10.83 -14.28 0.49
C ASP A 272 -10.10 -12.94 0.70
N ILE A 273 -8.80 -12.89 0.49
CA ILE A 273 -8.01 -11.64 0.49
C ILE A 273 -8.46 -10.73 -0.66
N GLU A 274 -8.64 -11.29 -1.85
CA GLU A 274 -9.16 -10.52 -2.99
C GLU A 274 -10.56 -9.94 -2.72
N LYS A 275 -11.46 -10.71 -2.11
CA LYS A 275 -12.81 -10.25 -1.74
C LYS A 275 -12.77 -9.10 -0.74
N LEU A 276 -11.95 -9.21 0.32
CA LEU A 276 -11.76 -8.15 1.30
C LEU A 276 -11.22 -6.87 0.63
N SER A 277 -10.18 -7.00 -0.17
CA SER A 277 -9.59 -5.89 -0.88
C SER A 277 -10.57 -5.21 -1.86
N ARG A 278 -11.45 -5.99 -2.52
CA ARG A 278 -12.49 -5.45 -3.44
C ARG A 278 -13.61 -4.71 -2.70
N ARG A 279 -13.97 -5.11 -1.49
CA ARG A 279 -14.98 -4.39 -0.67
C ARG A 279 -14.51 -2.94 -0.46
N GLU A 280 -13.29 -2.74 -0.06
CA GLU A 280 -12.74 -1.40 0.19
C GLU A 280 -12.59 -0.57 -1.11
N ARG A 281 -12.14 -1.18 -2.23
CA ARG A 281 -12.00 -0.46 -3.52
C ARG A 281 -13.31 0.14 -4.03
N ARG A 282 -14.44 -0.53 -3.81
CA ARG A 282 -15.76 0.00 -4.18
C ARG A 282 -16.12 1.25 -3.39
N GLN A 283 -15.52 1.43 -2.22
CA GLN A 283 -15.77 2.57 -1.33
C GLN A 283 -14.89 3.78 -1.67
N LYS A 284 -13.61 3.57 -1.99
CA LYS A 284 -12.61 4.66 -2.13
C LYS A 284 -12.46 5.22 -3.54
N GLY A 285 -13.17 4.76 -4.55
CA GLY A 285 -12.92 5.15 -5.94
C GLY A 285 -11.50 4.76 -6.41
N SER A 286 -11.35 4.21 -7.60
CA SER A 286 -10.06 3.69 -8.04
C SER A 286 -9.37 4.67 -8.99
N ASP A 287 -8.17 5.12 -8.64
CA ASP A 287 -7.25 5.83 -9.56
C ASP A 287 -6.67 4.89 -10.62
N GLN A 288 -6.91 3.60 -10.48
CA GLN A 288 -6.34 2.54 -11.30
C GLN A 288 -6.54 2.79 -12.81
N LYS A 289 -7.73 3.24 -13.21
CA LYS A 289 -8.01 3.52 -14.61
C LYS A 289 -7.12 4.65 -15.16
N ILE A 290 -6.99 5.74 -14.40
CA ILE A 290 -6.18 6.90 -14.78
C ILE A 290 -4.70 6.49 -14.86
N ILE A 291 -4.22 5.72 -13.88
CA ILE A 291 -2.84 5.21 -13.85
C ILE A 291 -2.60 4.32 -15.07
N PHE A 292 -3.49 3.34 -15.34
CA PHE A 292 -3.35 2.42 -16.47
C PHE A 292 -3.28 3.10 -17.84
N GLU A 293 -4.02 4.19 -18.03
CA GLU A 293 -4.03 4.97 -19.27
C GLU A 293 -2.72 5.74 -19.50
N GLN A 294 -1.96 6.02 -18.43
CA GLN A 294 -0.72 6.78 -18.49
C GLN A 294 0.55 5.90 -18.36
N ILE A 295 0.40 4.59 -18.11
CA ILE A 295 1.55 3.67 -18.04
C ILE A 295 2.22 3.53 -19.40
N GLU A 296 3.52 3.82 -19.44
CA GLU A 296 4.38 3.54 -20.59
C GLU A 296 4.77 2.06 -20.55
N ARG A 297 4.30 1.29 -21.54
CA ARG A 297 4.59 -0.15 -21.66
C ARG A 297 5.91 -0.35 -22.39
N LEU A 298 7.01 -0.12 -21.69
CA LEU A 298 8.34 -0.43 -22.18
C LEU A 298 8.60 -1.92 -22.06
N GLU A 299 9.06 -2.55 -23.14
CA GLU A 299 9.43 -3.96 -23.11
C GLU A 299 10.69 -4.15 -22.27
N PRO A 300 10.63 -4.93 -21.16
CA PRO A 300 11.78 -5.07 -20.28
C PRO A 300 12.87 -5.95 -20.86
N LEU A 301 14.09 -5.79 -20.37
CA LEU A 301 15.21 -6.70 -20.61
C LEU A 301 15.21 -7.82 -19.55
N ALA A 302 15.46 -9.05 -19.97
CA ALA A 302 15.71 -10.12 -19.02
C ALA A 302 17.09 -9.92 -18.36
N ALA A 303 17.22 -10.17 -17.07
CA ALA A 303 18.48 -10.07 -16.33
C ALA A 303 19.58 -11.02 -16.87
N THR A 304 19.18 -12.05 -17.61
CA THR A 304 20.07 -13.00 -18.32
C THR A 304 20.53 -12.52 -19.68
N SER A 305 20.01 -11.38 -20.19
CA SER A 305 20.41 -10.81 -21.48
C SER A 305 21.90 -10.44 -21.48
N ASP A 306 22.52 -10.48 -22.65
CA ASP A 306 23.90 -10.02 -22.80
C ASP A 306 24.00 -8.51 -23.06
N MET A 307 25.16 -7.94 -22.84
CA MET A 307 25.38 -6.49 -23.03
C MET A 307 25.24 -6.05 -24.50
N ARG A 308 25.37 -6.93 -25.47
CA ARG A 308 25.11 -6.62 -26.89
C ARG A 308 23.63 -6.32 -27.11
N THR A 309 22.78 -7.11 -26.50
CA THR A 309 21.31 -6.88 -26.51
C THR A 309 20.96 -5.53 -25.89
N VAL A 310 21.59 -5.15 -24.77
CA VAL A 310 21.38 -3.85 -24.13
C VAL A 310 21.71 -2.70 -25.09
N PHE A 311 22.89 -2.74 -25.72
CA PHE A 311 23.29 -1.70 -26.70
C PHE A 311 22.42 -1.68 -27.96
N ALA A 312 21.96 -2.84 -28.41
CA ALA A 312 21.03 -2.92 -29.55
C ALA A 312 19.69 -2.25 -29.20
N ARG A 313 19.15 -2.53 -28.03
CA ARG A 313 17.90 -1.95 -27.54
C ARG A 313 17.98 -0.43 -27.38
N PHE A 314 19.07 0.12 -26.82
CA PHE A 314 19.26 1.57 -26.74
C PHE A 314 19.36 2.24 -28.12
N ARG A 315 19.99 1.57 -29.10
CA ARG A 315 20.06 2.09 -30.47
C ARG A 315 18.68 2.15 -31.12
N ASP A 316 17.82 1.16 -30.84
CA ASP A 316 16.50 1.05 -31.44
C ASP A 316 15.46 1.91 -30.68
N ALA A 317 15.63 2.08 -29.35
CA ALA A 317 14.77 2.87 -28.47
C ALA A 317 15.17 4.36 -28.45
N LYS A 318 14.98 5.08 -29.56
CA LYS A 318 15.44 6.48 -29.73
C LYS A 318 14.86 7.49 -28.73
N ASN A 319 13.77 7.15 -28.05
CA ASN A 319 13.04 8.06 -27.18
C ASN A 319 13.25 7.80 -25.69
N HIS A 320 14.00 6.76 -25.32
CA HIS A 320 14.18 6.37 -23.93
C HIS A 320 15.67 6.22 -23.58
N ASN A 321 16.07 6.90 -22.52
CA ASN A 321 17.46 6.85 -21.99
C ASN A 321 17.64 5.78 -20.91
N PHE A 322 16.66 4.90 -20.72
CA PHE A 322 16.67 3.80 -19.77
C PHE A 322 15.87 2.61 -20.29
N LEU A 323 16.17 1.44 -19.77
CA LEU A 323 15.48 0.18 -20.08
C LEU A 323 15.18 -0.54 -18.76
N PRO A 324 13.91 -0.95 -18.49
CA PRO A 324 13.55 -1.77 -17.35
C PRO A 324 14.20 -3.15 -17.46
N VAL A 325 14.61 -3.72 -16.32
CA VAL A 325 15.16 -5.06 -16.24
C VAL A 325 14.30 -5.91 -15.33
N VAL A 326 13.97 -7.11 -15.79
CA VAL A 326 13.19 -8.09 -15.03
C VAL A 326 13.98 -9.39 -14.87
N ASP A 327 13.65 -10.12 -13.81
CA ASP A 327 14.15 -11.47 -13.61
C ASP A 327 13.37 -12.51 -14.44
N ASN A 328 13.67 -13.79 -14.26
CA ASN A 328 13.00 -14.89 -14.97
C ASN A 328 11.53 -15.07 -14.59
N ALA A 329 11.10 -14.55 -13.44
CA ALA A 329 9.71 -14.56 -12.99
C ALA A 329 8.92 -13.35 -13.54
N GLY A 330 9.60 -12.38 -14.18
CA GLY A 330 9.01 -11.12 -14.66
C GLY A 330 8.93 -10.03 -13.60
N GLU A 331 9.63 -10.19 -12.47
CA GLU A 331 9.69 -9.17 -11.44
C GLU A 331 10.77 -8.13 -11.75
N PRO A 332 10.52 -6.84 -11.47
CA PRO A 332 11.47 -5.80 -11.78
C PRO A 332 12.68 -5.86 -10.85
N MET A 333 13.84 -5.69 -11.44
CA MET A 333 15.13 -5.56 -10.72
C MET A 333 15.61 -4.11 -10.65
N GLY A 334 15.09 -3.24 -11.52
CA GLY A 334 15.47 -1.84 -11.64
C GLY A 334 15.59 -1.41 -13.10
N LEU A 335 16.40 -0.40 -13.35
CA LEU A 335 16.62 0.19 -14.68
C LEU A 335 18.10 0.11 -15.07
N ILE A 336 18.37 -0.07 -16.35
CA ILE A 336 19.67 0.28 -16.95
C ILE A 336 19.52 1.62 -17.61
N ARG A 337 20.41 2.57 -17.29
CA ARG A 337 20.40 3.91 -17.83
C ARG A 337 21.51 4.07 -18.85
N GLU A 338 21.23 4.72 -19.97
CA GLU A 338 22.24 4.98 -20.99
C GLU A 338 23.44 5.76 -20.43
N ARG A 339 23.18 6.70 -19.52
CA ARG A 339 24.22 7.52 -18.88
C ARG A 339 25.25 6.68 -18.10
N ASP A 340 24.82 5.56 -17.51
CA ASP A 340 25.69 4.69 -16.69
C ASP A 340 26.60 3.82 -17.57
N LEU A 341 26.29 3.72 -18.87
CA LEU A 341 27.09 3.02 -19.87
C LEU A 341 28.02 3.96 -20.67
N LYS A 342 27.98 5.27 -20.41
CA LYS A 342 28.73 6.27 -21.20
C LYS A 342 30.24 6.02 -21.22
N GLU A 343 30.83 5.65 -20.11
CA GLU A 343 32.28 5.35 -20.04
C GLU A 343 32.69 4.25 -21.02
N PHE A 344 31.86 3.22 -21.16
CA PHE A 344 32.10 2.12 -22.10
C PHE A 344 31.76 2.53 -23.55
N THR A 345 30.73 3.37 -23.75
CA THR A 345 30.29 3.77 -25.09
C THR A 345 31.31 4.70 -25.77
N TYR A 346 31.93 5.60 -25.00
CA TYR A 346 32.88 6.59 -25.51
C TYR A 346 34.36 6.17 -25.43
N SER A 347 34.64 5.04 -24.79
CA SER A 347 35.98 4.43 -24.78
C SER A 347 36.27 3.71 -26.10
N THR A 348 37.49 3.80 -26.60
CA THR A 348 37.91 3.22 -27.90
C THR A 348 37.62 1.71 -28.01
N TYR A 349 37.75 0.96 -26.91
CA TYR A 349 37.50 -0.49 -26.83
C TYR A 349 36.45 -0.86 -25.75
N GLY A 350 35.79 0.11 -25.17
CA GLY A 350 34.91 -0.12 -24.03
C GLY A 350 33.72 -1.03 -24.36
N LYS A 351 33.14 -0.87 -25.56
CA LYS A 351 32.04 -1.70 -26.04
C LYS A 351 32.45 -3.17 -26.23
N GLU A 352 33.65 -3.41 -26.78
CA GLU A 352 34.19 -4.73 -26.98
C GLU A 352 34.50 -5.39 -25.62
N ILE A 353 35.03 -4.63 -24.67
CA ILE A 353 35.35 -5.13 -23.31
C ILE A 353 34.07 -5.55 -22.59
N ILE A 354 33.08 -4.68 -22.52
CA ILE A 354 31.83 -4.94 -21.77
C ILE A 354 30.97 -6.05 -22.42
N CYS A 355 31.07 -6.21 -23.75
CA CYS A 355 30.37 -7.26 -24.49
C CYS A 355 31.09 -8.59 -24.53
N ASN A 356 32.36 -8.65 -24.09
CA ASN A 356 33.14 -9.87 -24.09
C ASN A 356 32.93 -10.66 -22.79
N LYS A 357 32.35 -11.84 -22.91
CA LYS A 357 32.05 -12.74 -21.78
C LYS A 357 33.25 -13.07 -20.89
N ASN A 358 34.47 -13.03 -21.43
CA ASN A 358 35.67 -13.33 -20.68
C ASN A 358 36.01 -12.27 -19.61
N PHE A 359 35.52 -11.06 -19.75
CA PHE A 359 35.69 -10.01 -18.73
C PHE A 359 34.61 -10.06 -17.62
N GLY A 360 33.62 -10.95 -17.70
CA GLY A 360 32.66 -11.23 -16.65
C GLY A 360 31.60 -10.13 -16.40
N TYR A 361 31.50 -9.16 -17.29
CA TYR A 361 30.44 -8.15 -17.16
C TYR A 361 29.06 -8.76 -17.44
N LYS A 362 28.15 -8.60 -16.48
CA LYS A 362 26.74 -9.00 -16.58
C LYS A 362 25.84 -7.77 -16.53
N ILE A 363 24.66 -7.88 -17.08
CA ILE A 363 23.63 -6.83 -17.03
C ILE A 363 23.33 -6.37 -15.59
N THR A 364 23.40 -7.29 -14.64
CA THR A 364 23.16 -7.03 -13.21
C THR A 364 24.13 -6.03 -12.57
N HIS A 365 25.32 -5.82 -13.16
CA HIS A 365 26.28 -4.84 -12.67
C HIS A 365 25.90 -3.38 -12.99
N PHE A 366 24.93 -3.18 -13.90
CA PHE A 366 24.51 -1.87 -14.41
C PHE A 366 23.08 -1.54 -14.04
N ILE A 367 22.41 -2.38 -13.24
CA ILE A 367 21.04 -2.13 -12.78
C ILE A 367 21.09 -1.08 -11.69
N ALA A 368 20.42 0.04 -11.94
CA ALA A 368 20.15 1.06 -10.93
C ALA A 368 18.77 0.83 -10.31
N ARG A 369 18.67 0.96 -9.00
CA ARG A 369 17.41 0.88 -8.28
C ARG A 369 16.46 1.99 -8.76
N CYS A 370 15.19 1.67 -8.82
CA CYS A 370 14.11 2.56 -9.19
C CYS A 370 12.96 2.35 -8.21
N PRO A 371 12.25 3.41 -7.80
CA PRO A 371 11.04 3.27 -7.02
C PRO A 371 10.02 2.35 -7.68
N ILE A 372 9.33 1.56 -6.86
CA ILE A 372 8.31 0.60 -7.29
C ILE A 372 6.98 0.95 -6.62
N ALA A 373 5.87 0.78 -7.33
CA ALA A 373 4.54 0.88 -6.78
C ALA A 373 3.61 -0.14 -7.44
N ASP A 374 2.68 -0.71 -6.67
CA ASP A 374 1.62 -1.56 -7.22
C ASP A 374 0.61 -0.69 -8.00
N VAL A 375 0.02 -1.24 -9.06
CA VAL A 375 -0.99 -0.55 -9.91
C VAL A 375 -2.21 -0.08 -9.11
N HIS A 376 -2.43 -0.65 -7.92
CA HIS A 376 -3.52 -0.27 -7.01
C HIS A 376 -3.11 0.82 -6.00
N THR A 377 -1.86 1.23 -5.99
CA THR A 377 -1.36 2.31 -5.12
C THR A 377 -2.04 3.63 -5.51
N PRO A 378 -2.57 4.42 -4.55
CA PRO A 378 -3.14 5.74 -4.82
C PRO A 378 -2.15 6.66 -5.55
N ALA A 379 -2.67 7.48 -6.47
CA ALA A 379 -1.84 8.36 -7.31
C ALA A 379 -1.00 9.35 -6.48
N GLU A 380 -1.54 9.86 -5.37
CA GLU A 380 -0.81 10.76 -4.46
C GLU A 380 0.40 10.06 -3.84
N LYS A 381 0.25 8.79 -3.46
CA LYS A 381 1.34 8.03 -2.86
C LYS A 381 2.42 7.71 -3.89
N ILE A 382 2.04 7.41 -5.13
CA ILE A 382 3.01 7.22 -6.23
C ILE A 382 3.80 8.53 -6.48
N LEU A 383 3.13 9.69 -6.42
CA LEU A 383 3.80 10.98 -6.54
C LEU A 383 4.75 11.26 -5.35
N GLU A 384 4.34 10.93 -4.14
CA GLU A 384 5.17 11.06 -2.94
C GLU A 384 6.45 10.23 -3.06
N ILE A 385 6.33 8.96 -3.46
CA ILE A 385 7.44 8.04 -3.73
C ILE A 385 8.38 8.63 -4.81
N PHE A 386 7.82 9.14 -5.91
CA PHE A 386 8.59 9.74 -6.98
C PHE A 386 9.33 11.01 -6.52
N SER A 387 8.64 11.91 -5.82
CA SER A 387 9.19 13.20 -5.39
C SER A 387 10.30 13.07 -4.35
N ALA A 388 10.28 11.99 -3.56
CA ALA A 388 11.33 11.70 -2.58
C ALA A 388 12.65 11.27 -3.22
N ASN A 389 12.64 10.82 -4.49
CA ASN A 389 13.84 10.41 -5.22
C ASN A 389 14.10 11.34 -6.43
N ALA A 390 14.74 12.47 -6.19
CA ALA A 390 15.04 13.50 -7.21
C ALA A 390 15.91 12.99 -8.40
N SER A 391 16.56 11.83 -8.27
CA SER A 391 17.39 11.23 -9.33
C SER A 391 16.68 10.16 -10.14
N SER A 392 15.44 9.81 -9.78
CA SER A 392 14.66 8.79 -10.49
C SER A 392 14.07 9.33 -11.79
N GLU A 393 14.09 8.54 -12.84
CA GLU A 393 13.43 8.81 -14.11
C GLU A 393 11.89 8.68 -13.98
N GLY A 394 11.39 7.97 -12.97
CA GLY A 394 9.98 7.70 -12.72
C GLY A 394 9.80 6.55 -11.71
N VAL A 395 8.67 5.88 -11.80
CA VAL A 395 8.27 4.77 -10.92
C VAL A 395 7.96 3.55 -11.77
N ILE A 396 8.50 2.40 -11.41
CA ILE A 396 8.13 1.10 -11.99
C ILE A 396 6.77 0.69 -11.42
N ILE A 397 5.85 0.32 -12.29
CA ILE A 397 4.53 -0.17 -11.88
C ILE A 397 4.48 -1.69 -12.01
N VAL A 398 4.01 -2.31 -10.93
CA VAL A 398 3.87 -3.77 -10.83
C VAL A 398 2.40 -4.16 -10.60
N GLU A 399 2.08 -5.38 -10.99
CA GLU A 399 0.85 -6.07 -10.62
C GLU A 399 1.21 -7.53 -10.29
N ASN A 400 0.83 -7.99 -9.10
CA ASN A 400 1.24 -9.32 -8.62
C ASN A 400 2.76 -9.55 -8.69
N LEU A 401 3.53 -8.60 -8.22
CA LEU A 401 5.00 -8.56 -8.25
C LEU A 401 5.62 -8.48 -9.65
N LYS A 402 4.83 -8.51 -10.71
CA LYS A 402 5.32 -8.50 -12.09
C LYS A 402 5.31 -7.10 -12.68
N TYR A 403 6.32 -6.84 -13.50
CA TYR A 403 6.43 -5.60 -14.25
C TYR A 403 5.23 -5.43 -15.20
N VAL A 404 4.55 -4.29 -15.08
CA VAL A 404 3.44 -3.89 -15.96
C VAL A 404 3.88 -2.76 -16.89
N GLY A 405 4.70 -1.84 -16.38
CA GLY A 405 5.18 -0.70 -17.14
C GLY A 405 5.86 0.35 -16.27
N PHE A 406 5.96 1.55 -16.79
CA PHE A 406 6.69 2.66 -16.18
C PHE A 406 5.86 3.94 -16.19
N LEU A 407 5.89 4.69 -15.10
CA LEU A 407 5.32 6.02 -15.00
C LEU A 407 6.45 7.05 -14.92
N GLY A 408 6.74 7.71 -16.03
CA GLY A 408 7.69 8.83 -16.06
C GLY A 408 7.12 10.11 -15.44
N ALA A 409 7.97 11.10 -15.18
CA ALA A 409 7.57 12.38 -14.58
C ALA A 409 6.39 13.05 -15.30
N HIS A 410 6.39 13.02 -16.64
CA HIS A 410 5.31 13.61 -17.44
C HIS A 410 3.97 12.86 -17.27
N ALA A 411 4.01 11.53 -17.22
CA ALA A 411 2.83 10.69 -16.99
C ALA A 411 2.25 10.93 -15.60
N LEU A 412 3.09 11.02 -14.57
CA LEU A 412 2.68 11.34 -13.20
C LEU A 412 1.99 12.71 -13.11
N LEU A 413 2.55 13.74 -13.75
CA LEU A 413 1.92 15.06 -13.81
C LEU A 413 0.54 15.01 -14.49
N LYS A 414 0.36 14.20 -15.54
CA LYS A 414 -0.95 14.00 -16.17
C LYS A 414 -1.93 13.30 -15.21
N VAL A 415 -1.53 12.22 -14.55
CA VAL A 415 -2.38 11.51 -13.57
C VAL A 415 -2.90 12.45 -12.50
N ILE A 416 -2.01 13.26 -11.90
CA ILE A 416 -2.39 14.25 -10.88
C ILE A 416 -3.32 15.32 -11.45
N ASN A 417 -3.01 15.84 -12.64
CA ASN A 417 -3.84 16.85 -13.27
C ASN A 417 -5.24 16.33 -13.60
N GLU A 418 -5.37 15.13 -14.15
CA GLU A 418 -6.66 14.49 -14.42
C GLU A 418 -7.46 14.25 -13.14
N LYS A 419 -6.80 13.82 -12.06
CA LYS A 419 -7.43 13.66 -10.74
C LYS A 419 -7.91 15.00 -10.19
N ASN A 420 -7.08 16.04 -10.24
CA ASN A 420 -7.46 17.39 -9.82
C ASN A 420 -8.62 17.95 -10.64
N LEU A 421 -8.63 17.70 -11.95
CA LEU A 421 -9.73 18.09 -12.82
C LEU A 421 -11.02 17.33 -12.49
N ALA A 422 -10.93 16.04 -12.22
CA ALA A 422 -12.07 15.23 -11.78
C ALA A 422 -12.66 15.77 -10.48
N PHE A 423 -11.80 16.05 -9.48
CA PHE A 423 -12.20 16.64 -8.21
C PHE A 423 -12.80 18.04 -8.40
N ALA A 424 -12.17 18.90 -9.21
CA ALA A 424 -12.69 20.24 -9.48
C ALA A 424 -14.04 20.23 -10.24
N ARG A 425 -14.28 19.21 -11.07
CA ARG A 425 -15.58 19.03 -11.76
C ARG A 425 -16.69 18.58 -10.82
N ASP A 426 -16.36 17.82 -9.77
CA ASP A 426 -17.33 17.38 -8.77
C ASP A 426 -17.71 18.49 -7.79
N GLN A 427 -16.84 19.51 -7.59
CA GLN A 427 -17.16 20.63 -6.72
C GLN A 427 -18.32 21.47 -7.26
N ASN A 428 -19.18 21.92 -6.34
CA ASN A 428 -20.22 22.91 -6.70
C ASN A 428 -19.56 24.20 -7.24
N PRO A 429 -19.94 24.69 -8.41
CA PRO A 429 -19.28 25.84 -9.03
C PRO A 429 -19.43 27.14 -8.22
N LEU A 430 -20.51 27.33 -7.45
CA LEU A 430 -20.77 28.51 -6.64
C LEU A 430 -20.02 28.46 -5.29
N THR A 431 -20.22 27.40 -4.52
CA THR A 431 -19.70 27.30 -3.14
C THR A 431 -18.33 26.66 -3.02
N LYS A 432 -17.87 25.95 -4.06
CA LYS A 432 -16.63 25.14 -4.06
C LYS A 432 -16.64 23.98 -3.05
N LEU A 433 -17.77 23.71 -2.41
CA LEU A 433 -17.94 22.52 -1.58
C LEU A 433 -17.95 21.25 -2.45
N PRO A 434 -17.53 20.10 -1.89
CA PRO A 434 -17.64 18.80 -2.53
C PRO A 434 -19.06 18.52 -3.04
N GLY A 435 -19.17 17.91 -4.22
CA GLY A 435 -20.42 17.57 -4.87
C GLY A 435 -20.86 16.13 -4.59
N ASN A 436 -21.75 15.65 -5.47
CA ASN A 436 -22.46 14.38 -5.29
C ASN A 436 -21.56 13.14 -5.24
N SER A 437 -20.43 13.11 -5.97
CA SER A 437 -19.54 11.96 -5.96
C SER A 437 -18.87 11.78 -4.60
N VAL A 438 -18.42 12.88 -3.97
CA VAL A 438 -17.83 12.85 -2.62
C VAL A 438 -18.89 12.49 -1.59
N ILE A 439 -20.09 13.08 -1.67
CA ILE A 439 -21.22 12.79 -0.76
C ILE A 439 -21.56 11.29 -0.83
N HIS A 440 -21.67 10.73 -2.03
CA HIS A 440 -21.93 9.30 -2.22
C HIS A 440 -20.82 8.44 -1.60
N GLY A 441 -19.55 8.85 -1.73
CA GLY A 441 -18.40 8.20 -1.11
C GLY A 441 -18.51 8.18 0.42
N LEU A 442 -18.85 9.31 1.05
CA LEU A 442 -19.04 9.43 2.51
C LEU A 442 -20.17 8.52 3.03
N VAL A 443 -21.29 8.46 2.33
CA VAL A 443 -22.41 7.56 2.69
C VAL A 443 -22.00 6.11 2.54
N THR A 444 -21.28 5.77 1.47
CA THR A 444 -20.79 4.40 1.24
C THR A 444 -19.78 3.99 2.29
N GLU A 445 -18.86 4.88 2.69
CA GLU A 445 -17.91 4.65 3.77
C GLU A 445 -18.63 4.38 5.09
N ALA A 446 -19.59 5.23 5.45
CA ALA A 446 -20.34 5.07 6.68
C ALA A 446 -21.12 3.75 6.74
N LEU A 447 -21.73 3.32 5.62
CA LEU A 447 -22.46 2.05 5.54
C LEU A 447 -21.56 0.82 5.64
N ALA A 448 -20.28 0.96 5.36
CA ALA A 448 -19.31 -0.12 5.46
C ALA A 448 -18.58 -0.17 6.81
N ASP A 449 -18.57 0.94 7.55
CA ASP A 449 -17.89 1.08 8.84
C ASP A 449 -18.86 0.70 9.98
N ALA A 450 -18.84 -0.58 10.37
CA ALA A 450 -19.67 -1.08 11.47
C ALA A 450 -19.12 -0.73 12.88
N GLU A 451 -17.92 -0.15 12.98
CA GLU A 451 -17.28 0.14 14.26
C GLU A 451 -17.62 1.52 14.80
N ASN A 452 -17.81 2.49 13.90
CA ASN A 452 -18.11 3.85 14.27
C ASN A 452 -19.60 4.18 14.06
N ALA A 453 -20.13 5.03 14.92
CA ALA A 453 -21.42 5.65 14.68
C ALA A 453 -21.26 6.80 13.70
N TYR A 454 -22.25 6.99 12.82
CA TYR A 454 -22.31 8.11 11.90
C TYR A 454 -23.65 8.83 12.03
N SER A 455 -23.65 10.14 11.72
CA SER A 455 -24.88 10.89 11.53
C SER A 455 -24.80 11.67 10.23
N PHE A 456 -25.87 11.63 9.45
CA PHE A 456 -26.02 12.43 8.25
C PHE A 456 -27.01 13.56 8.51
N ALA A 457 -26.65 14.78 8.17
CA ALA A 457 -27.56 15.91 8.15
C ALA A 457 -27.73 16.43 6.72
N TYR A 458 -28.96 16.57 6.28
CA TYR A 458 -29.32 17.14 4.99
C TYR A 458 -30.08 18.42 5.21
N PHE A 459 -29.60 19.51 4.64
CA PHE A 459 -30.17 20.86 4.81
C PHE A 459 -30.85 21.33 3.53
N ASP A 460 -31.98 22.04 3.69
CA ASP A 460 -32.78 22.55 2.57
C ASP A 460 -33.42 23.90 3.00
N PHE A 461 -33.29 24.91 2.16
CA PHE A 461 -33.80 26.24 2.50
C PHE A 461 -35.33 26.30 2.43
N ASP A 462 -35.95 26.88 3.45
CA ASP A 462 -37.37 27.17 3.44
C ASP A 462 -37.63 28.49 2.72
N ASN A 463 -38.62 28.49 1.82
CA ASN A 463 -39.06 29.67 1.08
C ASN A 463 -37.97 30.28 0.15
N PHE A 464 -37.00 29.51 -0.31
CA PHE A 464 -35.92 30.01 -1.16
C PHE A 464 -36.42 30.55 -2.51
N LYS A 465 -37.41 29.87 -3.13
CA LYS A 465 -37.99 30.36 -4.38
C LYS A 465 -38.67 31.71 -4.23
N PRO A 466 -39.62 31.95 -3.26
CA PRO A 466 -40.20 33.27 -3.01
C PRO A 466 -39.17 34.37 -2.73
N PHE A 467 -38.08 34.03 -2.04
CA PHE A 467 -36.94 34.93 -1.82
C PHE A 467 -36.28 35.35 -3.14
N ASN A 468 -35.96 34.37 -4.00
CA ASN A 468 -35.36 34.61 -5.33
C ASN A 468 -36.31 35.44 -6.22
N ASP A 469 -37.58 35.13 -6.21
CA ASP A 469 -38.58 35.84 -7.03
C ASP A 469 -38.68 37.32 -6.64
N LYS A 470 -38.49 37.64 -5.34
CA LYS A 470 -38.56 39.01 -4.84
C LYS A 470 -37.24 39.76 -4.92
N TYR A 471 -36.13 39.15 -4.51
CA TYR A 471 -34.82 39.81 -4.37
C TYR A 471 -33.84 39.49 -5.51
N GLY A 472 -34.21 38.56 -6.40
CA GLY A 472 -33.43 38.14 -7.53
C GLY A 472 -32.38 37.09 -7.20
N PHE A 473 -31.98 36.32 -8.22
CA PHE A 473 -31.05 35.18 -8.08
C PHE A 473 -29.69 35.57 -7.48
N ARG A 474 -29.22 36.80 -7.71
CA ARG A 474 -27.95 37.28 -7.11
C ARG A 474 -28.00 37.32 -5.57
N GLN A 475 -29.12 37.65 -5.00
CA GLN A 475 -29.31 37.60 -3.54
C GLN A 475 -29.45 36.15 -3.05
N GLY A 476 -30.09 35.29 -3.85
CA GLY A 476 -30.16 33.86 -3.58
C GLY A 476 -28.77 33.22 -3.54
N ASP A 477 -27.90 33.52 -4.53
CA ASP A 477 -26.53 33.06 -4.56
C ASP A 477 -25.74 33.51 -3.31
N ARG A 478 -25.97 34.72 -2.83
CA ARG A 478 -25.37 35.21 -1.58
C ARG A 478 -25.85 34.42 -0.36
N ALA A 479 -27.14 34.06 -0.30
CA ALA A 479 -27.68 33.22 0.79
C ALA A 479 -27.06 31.82 0.77
N ILE A 480 -26.89 31.22 -0.42
CA ILE A 480 -26.20 29.95 -0.61
C ILE A 480 -24.74 30.03 -0.14
N LEU A 481 -24.00 31.08 -0.53
CA LEU A 481 -22.62 31.30 -0.10
C LEU A 481 -22.51 31.52 1.41
N LEU A 482 -23.42 32.29 2.02
CA LEU A 482 -23.45 32.47 3.47
C LEU A 482 -23.62 31.15 4.21
N PHE A 483 -24.55 30.30 3.77
CA PHE A 483 -24.76 29.01 4.41
C PHE A 483 -23.57 28.07 4.24
N ALA A 484 -22.97 28.06 3.05
CA ALA A 484 -21.75 27.29 2.77
C ALA A 484 -20.57 27.72 3.67
N GLU A 485 -20.43 29.04 3.93
CA GLU A 485 -19.40 29.58 4.83
C GLU A 485 -19.66 29.17 6.28
N ILE A 486 -20.90 29.30 6.78
CA ILE A 486 -21.27 28.86 8.13
C ILE A 486 -20.96 27.36 8.27
N LEU A 487 -21.44 26.54 7.32
CA LEU A 487 -21.28 25.09 7.37
C LEU A 487 -19.79 24.68 7.32
N SER A 488 -18.99 25.34 6.48
CA SER A 488 -17.55 25.08 6.38
C SER A 488 -16.79 25.44 7.65
N ARG A 489 -17.13 26.56 8.28
CA ARG A 489 -16.51 27.00 9.54
C ARG A 489 -16.81 26.03 10.68
N GLU A 490 -18.07 25.61 10.81
CA GLU A 490 -18.48 24.64 11.82
C GLU A 490 -17.84 23.27 11.55
N ALA A 491 -17.71 22.86 10.28
CA ALA A 491 -17.03 21.64 9.88
C ALA A 491 -15.54 21.63 10.29
N GLN A 492 -14.82 22.73 10.09
CA GLN A 492 -13.43 22.86 10.52
C GLN A 492 -13.29 22.83 12.05
N SER A 493 -14.24 23.43 12.77
CA SER A 493 -14.21 23.51 14.24
C SER A 493 -14.52 22.20 14.92
N HIS A 494 -15.39 21.37 14.34
CA HIS A 494 -15.91 20.14 14.93
C HIS A 494 -15.47 18.86 14.21
N GLY A 495 -14.74 18.97 13.08
CA GLY A 495 -14.14 17.82 12.39
C GLY A 495 -15.13 16.93 11.64
N PHE A 496 -16.13 17.51 10.97
CA PHE A 496 -17.08 16.76 10.14
C PHE A 496 -16.95 17.09 8.65
N ALA A 497 -17.44 16.21 7.79
CA ALA A 497 -17.40 16.41 6.34
C ALA A 497 -18.66 17.12 5.83
N VAL A 498 -18.51 17.94 4.78
CA VAL A 498 -19.62 18.70 4.17
C VAL A 498 -19.64 18.55 2.67
N GLY A 499 -20.82 18.72 2.08
CA GLY A 499 -21.02 18.71 0.64
C GLY A 499 -22.19 19.61 0.21
N HIS A 500 -22.21 20.00 -1.08
CA HIS A 500 -23.29 20.77 -1.69
C HIS A 500 -23.91 19.96 -2.83
N VAL A 501 -25.13 19.49 -2.59
CA VAL A 501 -25.86 18.63 -3.53
C VAL A 501 -26.29 19.41 -4.77
N GLY A 502 -26.75 20.63 -4.58
CA GLY A 502 -27.16 21.56 -5.64
C GLY A 502 -28.28 22.48 -5.23
N GLY A 503 -28.37 23.66 -5.84
CA GLY A 503 -29.38 24.68 -5.49
C GLY A 503 -29.26 25.13 -4.02
N ASP A 504 -30.26 24.86 -3.23
CA ASP A 504 -30.38 25.15 -1.80
C ASP A 504 -30.18 23.93 -0.90
N ASP A 505 -29.70 22.80 -1.47
CA ASP A 505 -29.51 21.52 -0.78
C ASP A 505 -28.04 21.28 -0.36
N PHE A 506 -27.81 21.07 0.94
CA PHE A 506 -26.49 20.78 1.52
C PHE A 506 -26.48 19.49 2.32
N PHE A 507 -25.28 18.94 2.51
CA PHE A 507 -25.06 17.70 3.22
C PHE A 507 -23.92 17.82 4.22
N ALA A 508 -24.06 17.16 5.38
CA ALA A 508 -22.99 17.00 6.36
C ALA A 508 -22.95 15.56 6.87
N CYS A 509 -21.74 15.04 7.11
CA CYS A 509 -21.48 13.70 7.62
C CYS A 509 -20.61 13.80 8.86
N PHE A 510 -21.09 13.29 9.97
CA PHE A 510 -20.44 13.28 11.27
C PHE A 510 -20.04 11.86 11.61
N LYS A 511 -18.76 11.66 11.99
CA LYS A 511 -18.22 10.35 12.37
C LYS A 511 -17.87 10.34 13.86
N GLY A 512 -18.34 9.34 14.60
CA GLY A 512 -18.02 9.15 16.01
C GLY A 512 -18.59 10.20 16.98
N MET A 513 -19.54 11.02 16.54
CA MET A 513 -20.23 12.02 17.34
C MET A 513 -21.59 11.48 17.78
N ASP A 514 -21.98 11.78 19.01
CA ASP A 514 -23.30 11.42 19.53
C ASP A 514 -24.42 12.13 18.79
N GLY A 515 -25.52 11.41 18.47
CA GLY A 515 -26.63 11.93 17.67
C GLY A 515 -27.35 13.16 18.32
N GLU A 516 -27.43 13.21 19.65
CA GLU A 516 -27.97 14.38 20.34
C GLU A 516 -27.06 15.61 20.19
N ALA A 517 -25.75 15.41 20.30
CA ALA A 517 -24.75 16.45 20.08
C ALA A 517 -24.78 16.97 18.63
N VAL A 518 -24.91 16.07 17.65
CA VAL A 518 -25.10 16.42 16.24
C VAL A 518 -26.39 17.24 16.07
N GLY A 519 -27.50 16.82 16.66
CA GLY A 519 -28.77 17.55 16.61
C GLY A 519 -28.67 18.95 17.22
N ALA A 520 -27.91 19.11 18.31
CA ALA A 520 -27.64 20.42 18.89
C ALA A 520 -26.83 21.33 17.94
N LEU A 521 -25.81 20.78 17.30
CA LEU A 521 -24.96 21.50 16.34
C LEU A 521 -25.74 21.89 15.07
N VAL A 522 -26.55 20.96 14.53
CA VAL A 522 -27.42 21.21 13.37
C VAL A 522 -28.42 22.35 13.67
N ARG A 523 -29.00 22.38 14.89
CA ARG A 523 -29.86 23.50 15.35
C ARG A 523 -29.11 24.82 15.41
N ALA A 524 -27.90 24.80 15.97
CA ALA A 524 -27.06 25.99 16.07
C ALA A 524 -26.71 26.59 14.69
N ILE A 525 -26.35 25.73 13.72
CA ILE A 525 -26.11 26.13 12.33
C ILE A 525 -27.35 26.77 11.72
N GLY A 526 -28.54 26.17 11.89
CA GLY A 526 -29.79 26.70 11.37
C GLY A 526 -30.17 28.04 11.99
N LEU A 527 -29.99 28.21 13.30
CA LEU A 527 -30.25 29.48 14.00
C LEU A 527 -29.29 30.58 13.57
N GLN A 528 -28.02 30.25 13.39
CA GLN A 528 -27.03 31.20 12.92
C GLN A 528 -27.36 31.69 11.50
N PHE A 529 -27.67 30.76 10.58
CA PHE A 529 -28.08 31.13 9.23
C PHE A 529 -29.31 32.05 9.25
N ARG A 530 -30.32 31.68 10.01
CA ARG A 530 -31.53 32.53 10.17
C ARG A 530 -31.20 33.94 10.62
N TYR A 531 -30.33 34.08 11.62
CA TYR A 531 -29.89 35.39 12.13
C TYR A 531 -29.11 36.21 11.09
N GLU A 532 -28.14 35.59 10.41
CA GLU A 532 -27.28 36.31 9.50
C GLU A 532 -27.95 36.65 8.16
N VAL A 533 -28.85 35.76 7.65
CA VAL A 533 -29.57 35.98 6.39
C VAL A 533 -30.61 37.11 6.47
N GLU A 534 -31.09 37.47 7.68
CA GLU A 534 -31.99 38.62 7.87
C GLU A 534 -31.39 39.92 7.34
N SER A 535 -30.04 40.04 7.31
CA SER A 535 -29.37 41.21 6.76
C SER A 535 -29.55 41.39 5.24
N PHE A 536 -30.06 40.37 4.53
CA PHE A 536 -30.30 40.43 3.08
C PHE A 536 -31.68 41.01 2.72
N TYR A 537 -32.53 41.22 3.72
CA TYR A 537 -33.84 41.77 3.53
C TYR A 537 -33.87 43.26 3.72
N ASP A 538 -34.80 43.92 3.02
CA ASP A 538 -35.10 45.33 3.20
C ASP A 538 -35.67 45.57 4.60
N ALA A 539 -35.50 46.79 5.12
CA ALA A 539 -35.93 47.13 6.46
C ALA A 539 -37.44 46.89 6.72
N PRO A 540 -38.37 47.16 5.78
CA PRO A 540 -39.79 46.86 5.95
C PRO A 540 -40.07 45.35 6.08
N ASP A 541 -39.53 44.52 5.21
CA ASP A 541 -39.75 43.08 5.22
C ASP A 541 -39.12 42.40 6.46
N ARG A 542 -37.94 42.88 6.86
CA ARG A 542 -37.27 42.42 8.09
C ARG A 542 -38.12 42.77 9.33
N ALA A 543 -38.64 43.97 9.40
CA ALA A 543 -39.49 44.40 10.53
C ALA A 543 -40.86 43.66 10.56
N ALA A 544 -41.40 43.32 9.38
CA ALA A 544 -42.63 42.54 9.26
C ALA A 544 -42.44 41.04 9.57
N GLY A 545 -41.21 40.50 9.42
CA GLY A 545 -40.89 39.08 9.59
C GLY A 545 -41.40 38.18 8.45
N PHE A 546 -41.85 38.74 7.34
CA PHE A 546 -42.31 38.01 6.16
C PHE A 546 -42.14 38.84 4.89
N ILE A 547 -42.19 38.16 3.74
CA ILE A 547 -42.22 38.77 2.41
C ILE A 547 -43.56 38.46 1.73
N GLU A 548 -44.04 39.37 0.89
CA GLU A 548 -45.15 39.10 -0.03
C GLU A 548 -44.57 38.72 -1.41
N ALA A 549 -44.90 37.52 -1.89
CA ALA A 549 -44.47 36.98 -3.17
C ALA A 549 -45.59 36.09 -3.78
N HIS A 550 -45.41 35.72 -5.06
CA HIS A 550 -46.37 34.83 -5.72
C HIS A 550 -46.10 33.37 -5.32
N ASP A 551 -47.17 32.62 -5.04
CA ASP A 551 -47.09 31.16 -4.88
C ASP A 551 -46.97 30.45 -6.25
N ARG A 552 -46.94 29.11 -6.26
CA ARG A 552 -46.86 28.33 -7.49
C ARG A 552 -48.08 28.44 -8.39
N GLU A 553 -49.19 28.94 -7.84
CA GLU A 553 -50.47 29.15 -8.54
C GLU A 553 -50.64 30.60 -9.01
N GLY A 554 -49.65 31.48 -8.72
CA GLY A 554 -49.64 32.89 -9.10
C GLY A 554 -50.37 33.81 -8.11
N ASN A 555 -50.84 33.33 -6.94
CA ASN A 555 -51.48 34.14 -5.93
C ASN A 555 -50.44 34.81 -5.02
N ILE A 556 -50.71 36.07 -4.63
CA ILE A 556 -49.87 36.77 -3.65
C ILE A 556 -50.09 36.13 -2.27
N ARG A 557 -49.04 35.66 -1.65
CA ARG A 557 -49.05 35.11 -0.29
C ARG A 557 -47.90 35.70 0.54
N ARG A 558 -48.07 35.59 1.88
CA ARG A 558 -47.04 35.96 2.84
C ARG A 558 -46.18 34.73 3.13
N PHE A 559 -44.87 34.88 2.92
CA PHE A 559 -43.90 33.85 3.21
C PHE A 559 -42.98 34.31 4.35
N PRO A 560 -42.75 33.50 5.39
CA PRO A 560 -41.76 33.79 6.41
C PRO A 560 -40.38 34.08 5.81
N LEU A 561 -39.53 34.76 6.56
CA LEU A 561 -38.13 34.96 6.15
C LEU A 561 -37.44 33.63 5.97
N LEU A 562 -36.36 33.65 5.19
CA LEU A 562 -35.57 32.48 4.84
C LEU A 562 -35.03 31.76 6.10
N THR A 563 -35.27 30.48 6.19
CA THR A 563 -34.71 29.58 7.19
C THR A 563 -34.16 28.33 6.52
N VAL A 564 -33.56 27.46 7.28
CA VAL A 564 -33.09 26.15 6.79
C VAL A 564 -33.77 25.05 7.60
N SER A 565 -34.32 24.06 6.92
CA SER A 565 -34.81 22.81 7.51
C SER A 565 -33.75 21.73 7.39
N ALA A 566 -33.57 20.89 8.43
CA ALA A 566 -32.59 19.84 8.46
C ALA A 566 -33.20 18.46 8.74
N ALA A 567 -32.83 17.47 7.92
CA ALA A 567 -33.15 16.07 8.16
C ALA A 567 -31.90 15.39 8.71
N GLN A 568 -31.98 14.83 9.92
CA GLN A 568 -30.89 14.09 10.54
C GLN A 568 -31.21 12.60 10.56
N LEU A 569 -30.27 11.77 10.07
CA LEU A 569 -30.32 10.32 10.14
C LEU A 569 -29.09 9.80 10.87
N ASP A 570 -29.33 9.14 12.00
CA ASP A 570 -28.26 8.55 12.81
C ASP A 570 -28.08 7.06 12.46
N LEU A 571 -26.85 6.67 12.19
CA LEU A 571 -26.41 5.30 11.98
C LEU A 571 -25.62 4.85 13.21
N PRO A 572 -26.19 4.00 14.07
CA PRO A 572 -25.44 3.46 15.20
C PRO A 572 -24.34 2.52 14.73
N ASN A 573 -23.31 2.31 15.55
CA ASN A 573 -22.35 1.25 15.35
C ASN A 573 -23.07 -0.12 15.29
N ALA A 574 -22.55 -1.04 14.50
CA ALA A 574 -23.15 -2.34 14.20
C ALA A 574 -24.55 -2.25 13.54
N HIS A 575 -24.81 -1.19 12.77
CA HIS A 575 -26.03 -1.10 11.96
C HIS A 575 -26.13 -2.28 10.98
N GLY A 576 -27.36 -2.73 10.66
CA GLY A 576 -27.60 -3.79 9.68
C GLY A 576 -27.22 -3.38 8.25
N PRO A 577 -27.15 -4.34 7.32
CA PRO A 577 -26.86 -4.03 5.92
C PRO A 577 -27.93 -3.12 5.33
N SER A 578 -27.53 -1.96 4.84
CA SER A 578 -28.38 -0.96 4.18
C SER A 578 -27.72 -0.50 2.88
N THR A 579 -28.53 -0.01 1.94
CA THR A 579 -28.06 0.53 0.67
C THR A 579 -28.08 2.06 0.67
N VAL A 580 -27.30 2.67 -0.22
CA VAL A 580 -27.29 4.14 -0.39
C VAL A 580 -28.65 4.65 -0.82
N GLU A 581 -29.39 3.88 -1.62
CA GLU A 581 -30.74 4.18 -2.06
C GLU A 581 -31.74 4.21 -0.88
N GLU A 582 -31.62 3.28 0.06
CA GLU A 582 -32.45 3.26 1.28
C GLU A 582 -32.17 4.48 2.16
N ILE A 583 -30.91 4.86 2.36
CA ILE A 583 -30.52 6.08 3.07
C ILE A 583 -31.12 7.31 2.38
N GLY A 584 -31.01 7.38 1.05
CA GLY A 584 -31.59 8.48 0.26
C GLY A 584 -33.11 8.61 0.44
N TRP A 585 -33.82 7.47 0.45
CA TRP A 585 -35.26 7.44 0.69
C TRP A 585 -35.61 7.91 2.10
N LEU A 586 -34.92 7.43 3.14
CA LEU A 586 -35.13 7.83 4.52
C LEU A 586 -34.90 9.34 4.72
N ILE A 587 -33.82 9.87 4.16
CA ILE A 587 -33.52 11.31 4.20
C ILE A 587 -34.64 12.13 3.52
N ALA A 588 -35.17 11.66 2.40
CA ALA A 588 -36.26 12.35 1.70
C ALA A 588 -37.56 12.40 2.53
N GLU A 589 -37.87 11.33 3.27
CA GLU A 589 -39.02 11.34 4.21
C GLU A 589 -38.77 12.28 5.41
N LEU A 590 -37.59 12.26 5.99
CA LEU A 590 -37.20 13.14 7.09
C LEU A 590 -37.23 14.63 6.68
N LYS A 591 -36.86 14.98 5.43
CA LYS A 591 -36.99 16.35 4.89
C LYS A 591 -38.43 16.86 4.93
N LYS A 592 -39.40 16.01 4.60
CA LYS A 592 -40.83 16.40 4.68
C LYS A 592 -41.24 16.68 6.12
N GLY A 593 -40.80 15.83 7.06
CA GLY A 593 -41.01 16.01 8.50
C GLY A 593 -40.37 17.29 9.04
N ALA A 594 -39.14 17.58 8.64
CA ALA A 594 -38.39 18.77 9.07
C ALA A 594 -39.07 20.07 8.65
N LYS A 595 -39.57 20.15 7.41
CA LYS A 595 -40.33 21.33 6.92
C LYS A 595 -41.63 21.58 7.70
N ALA A 596 -42.28 20.53 8.19
CA ALA A 596 -43.49 20.61 8.99
C ALA A 596 -43.22 20.85 10.49
N SER A 597 -42.04 20.56 10.97
CA SER A 597 -41.65 20.72 12.38
C SER A 597 -41.48 22.19 12.75
N PRO A 598 -41.96 22.62 13.96
CA PRO A 598 -41.69 23.95 14.48
C PRO A 598 -40.21 24.27 14.60
N ASP A 599 -39.41 23.28 14.99
CA ASP A 599 -37.97 23.41 15.20
C ASP A 599 -37.13 23.27 13.91
N LYS A 600 -37.80 23.02 12.77
CA LYS A 600 -37.17 22.86 11.47
C LYS A 600 -36.18 21.70 11.38
N ILE A 601 -36.28 20.73 12.30
CA ILE A 601 -35.44 19.53 12.33
C ILE A 601 -36.35 18.30 12.48
N CYS A 602 -36.01 17.25 11.75
CA CYS A 602 -36.55 15.91 11.93
C CYS A 602 -35.40 14.93 12.04
N GLN A 603 -35.38 14.13 13.10
CA GLN A 603 -34.32 13.17 13.42
C GLN A 603 -34.88 11.76 13.45
N ALA A 604 -34.14 10.79 12.94
CA ALA A 604 -34.40 9.36 13.09
C ALA A 604 -33.10 8.59 13.23
N THR A 605 -33.21 7.43 13.86
CA THR A 605 -32.10 6.49 13.99
C THR A 605 -32.38 5.26 13.13
N LEU A 606 -31.39 4.79 12.38
CA LEU A 606 -31.52 3.55 11.61
C LEU A 606 -31.62 2.37 12.57
N ILE A 607 -32.80 1.71 12.59
CA ILE A 607 -33.06 0.57 13.48
C ILE A 607 -32.55 -0.71 12.80
N THR A 608 -31.70 -1.46 13.49
CA THR A 608 -31.31 -2.79 13.04
C THR A 608 -32.47 -3.78 13.16
N SER A 609 -32.68 -4.61 12.15
CA SER A 609 -33.77 -5.62 12.10
C SER A 609 -33.70 -6.70 13.21
N CYS A 610 -32.79 -6.60 14.17
CA CYS A 610 -32.72 -7.48 15.35
C CYS A 610 -33.70 -7.09 16.48
N ASP A 611 -34.17 -5.86 16.57
CA ASP A 611 -35.03 -5.41 17.68
C ASP A 611 -36.55 -5.60 17.43
N SER A 612 -36.95 -6.05 16.26
CA SER A 612 -38.37 -6.27 15.93
C SER A 612 -38.94 -7.60 16.45
N ARG A 613 -38.25 -8.32 17.35
CA ARG A 613 -38.78 -9.55 18.00
C ARG A 613 -39.03 -9.45 19.50
N LEU A 614 -38.98 -8.26 20.09
CA LEU A 614 -39.34 -8.03 21.49
C LEU A 614 -40.08 -6.71 21.61
N ALA A 615 -41.32 -6.63 21.14
CA ALA A 615 -42.36 -5.72 21.60
C ALA A 615 -43.72 -6.37 21.38
#